data_999f334577ec67670424e77cfae172c1
#
_entry.id   999f334577ec67670424e77cfae172c1
#
_cell.length_a   1.000
_cell.length_b   1.000
_cell.length_c   1.000
_cell.angle_alpha   90.00
_cell.angle_beta   90.00
_cell.angle_gamma   90.00
#
_symmetry.space_group_name_H-M   'P 1'
#
loop_
_entity.id
_entity.type
_entity.pdbx_description
1 polymer ?
#
loop_
_entity_poly.entity_id
_entity_poly.type
_entity_poly.pdbx_seq_one_letter_code
_entity_poly.pdbx_strand_id
1 'polypeptide(L)'
;MAFNKLKGISITLDGDTDMQPDVVWIKNRDASGDSHCFFDSVRGATKEMHVELEAAETTDADTLTSFDSDGFALGADVQVNTNTEKYVAWCWKE
;
A
#
# COMPACT_ATOMS: atom_id res chain seq x y z
N MET A 1 9.95 -3.37 -7.90
CA MET A 1 9.45 -4.61 -7.29
C MET A 1 8.11 -4.96 -7.91
N ALA A 2 7.89 -6.22 -8.23
CA ALA A 2 6.63 -6.68 -8.81
C ALA A 2 5.86 -7.49 -7.76
N PHE A 3 4.58 -7.23 -7.64
CA PHE A 3 3.70 -7.91 -6.70
C PHE A 3 2.83 -8.94 -7.42
N ASN A 4 2.31 -9.90 -6.67
CA ASN A 4 1.42 -10.92 -7.20
C ASN A 4 -0.04 -10.59 -6.85
N LYS A 5 -0.82 -10.19 -7.85
CA LYS A 5 -2.21 -9.76 -7.63
C LYS A 5 -3.19 -10.90 -7.41
N LEU A 6 -2.80 -12.16 -7.66
CA LEU A 6 -3.71 -13.30 -7.52
C LEU A 6 -3.97 -13.67 -6.06
N LYS A 7 -3.15 -13.18 -5.16
CA LYS A 7 -3.30 -13.37 -3.71
C LYS A 7 -2.58 -12.26 -2.98
N GLY A 8 -2.82 -12.17 -1.70
CA GLY A 8 -2.15 -11.18 -0.88
C GLY A 8 -0.65 -11.42 -0.77
N ILE A 9 0.08 -10.37 -0.45
CA ILE A 9 1.52 -10.43 -0.26
C ILE A 9 1.88 -9.58 0.97
N SER A 10 2.85 -10.06 1.74
CA SER A 10 3.42 -9.30 2.86
C SER A 10 4.72 -8.65 2.40
N ILE A 11 4.87 -7.37 2.70
CA ILE A 11 6.08 -6.60 2.44
C ILE A 11 6.80 -6.41 3.75
N THR A 12 8.04 -6.89 3.83
CA THR A 12 8.89 -6.70 5.00
C THR A 12 9.91 -5.62 4.69
N LEU A 13 10.03 -4.64 5.59
CA LEU A 13 11.02 -3.58 5.45
C LEU A 13 12.40 -4.11 5.82
N ASP A 14 13.43 -3.68 5.11
CA ASP A 14 14.77 -4.24 5.24
C ASP A 14 15.75 -3.33 6.00
N GLY A 15 15.23 -2.45 6.84
CA GLY A 15 16.06 -1.62 7.70
C GLY A 15 16.66 -2.40 8.85
N ASP A 16 17.58 -1.77 9.58
CA ASP A 16 18.28 -2.39 10.70
C ASP A 16 17.40 -2.64 11.92
N THR A 17 16.31 -1.90 12.03
CA THR A 17 15.36 -2.01 13.14
C THR A 17 13.96 -2.22 12.59
N ASP A 18 13.22 -3.14 13.17
CA ASP A 18 11.84 -3.38 12.80
C ASP A 18 11.02 -2.09 12.93
N MET A 19 10.19 -1.81 11.94
CA MET A 19 9.36 -0.61 11.93
C MET A 19 7.96 -0.95 11.45
N GLN A 20 6.97 -0.72 12.30
CA GLN A 20 5.59 -0.69 11.84
C GLN A 20 5.34 0.69 11.23
N PRO A 21 5.07 0.78 9.93
CA PRO A 21 4.82 2.09 9.33
C PRO A 21 3.49 2.65 9.81
N ASP A 22 3.48 3.95 10.09
CA ASP A 22 2.26 4.67 10.41
C ASP A 22 1.61 5.27 9.17
N VAL A 23 2.40 5.47 8.11
CA VAL A 23 1.93 5.95 6.81
C VAL A 23 2.56 5.09 5.73
N VAL A 24 1.74 4.64 4.78
CA VAL A 24 2.19 3.94 3.58
C VAL A 24 1.58 4.62 2.37
N TRP A 25 2.41 5.04 1.44
CA TRP A 25 2.01 5.73 0.21
C TRP A 25 2.53 4.91 -0.97
N ILE A 26 1.61 4.37 -1.78
CA ILE A 26 1.94 3.43 -2.85
C ILE A 26 1.55 4.00 -4.21
N LYS A 27 2.42 3.84 -5.21
CA LYS A 27 2.12 4.20 -6.60
C LYS A 27 2.59 3.10 -7.54
N ASN A 28 1.71 2.68 -8.44
CA ASN A 28 2.05 1.78 -9.54
C ASN A 28 2.91 2.55 -10.56
N ARG A 29 4.10 2.09 -10.83
CA ARG A 29 5.04 2.74 -11.74
C ARG A 29 4.81 2.36 -13.20
N ASP A 30 4.06 1.30 -13.46
CA ASP A 30 3.82 0.78 -14.81
C ASP A 30 2.44 1.11 -15.36
N ALA A 31 1.54 1.66 -14.55
CA ALA A 31 0.19 2.00 -14.96
C ALA A 31 -0.14 3.43 -14.56
N SER A 32 -0.07 4.35 -15.51
CA SER A 32 -0.32 5.77 -15.26
C SER A 32 -1.76 6.06 -14.87
N GLY A 33 -2.69 5.16 -15.19
CA GLY A 33 -4.10 5.31 -14.82
C GLY A 33 -4.41 4.96 -13.37
N ASP A 34 -3.50 4.28 -12.67
CA ASP A 34 -3.70 3.96 -11.27
C ASP A 34 -3.26 5.13 -10.40
N SER A 35 -4.15 5.55 -9.50
CA SER A 35 -3.89 6.69 -8.62
C SER A 35 -2.87 6.37 -7.54
N HIS A 36 -2.31 7.42 -6.94
CA HIS A 36 -1.54 7.29 -5.71
C HIS A 36 -2.47 6.82 -4.59
N CYS A 37 -2.07 5.77 -3.88
CA CYS A 37 -2.84 5.23 -2.77
C CYS A 37 -2.15 5.58 -1.46
N PHE A 38 -2.89 6.15 -0.52
CA PHE A 38 -2.35 6.64 0.74
C PHE A 38 -3.11 6.00 1.90
N PHE A 39 -2.36 5.41 2.83
CA PHE A 39 -2.92 4.74 4.00
C PHE A 39 -2.20 5.21 5.25
N ASP A 40 -2.91 5.26 6.37
CA ASP A 40 -2.28 5.54 7.66
C ASP A 40 -2.87 4.64 8.75
N SER A 41 -2.08 4.41 9.81
CA SER A 41 -2.46 3.51 10.88
C SER A 41 -3.59 4.06 11.76
N VAL A 42 -3.78 5.37 11.78
CA VAL A 42 -4.84 6.00 12.57
C VAL A 42 -6.21 5.73 11.96
N ARG A 43 -6.35 5.87 10.65
CA ARG A 43 -7.60 5.52 9.95
C ARG A 43 -7.77 4.01 9.86
N GLY A 44 -6.67 3.27 9.84
CA GLY A 44 -6.68 1.82 9.79
C GLY A 44 -6.43 1.27 8.38
N ALA A 45 -6.16 -0.02 8.32
CA ALA A 45 -6.00 -0.72 7.06
C ALA A 45 -7.28 -0.66 6.24
N THR A 46 -7.17 -0.82 4.93
CA THR A 46 -8.25 -0.77 3.94
C THR A 46 -8.89 0.61 3.72
N LYS A 47 -8.53 1.62 4.50
CA LYS A 47 -9.06 2.99 4.37
C LYS A 47 -8.14 3.78 3.44
N GLU A 48 -8.52 3.85 2.18
CA GLU A 48 -7.70 4.37 1.09
C GLU A 48 -8.04 5.82 0.77
N MET A 49 -7.00 6.63 0.54
CA MET A 49 -7.14 7.96 -0.04
C MET A 49 -6.27 8.04 -1.29
N HIS A 50 -6.69 8.88 -2.23
CA HIS A 50 -5.91 9.19 -3.43
C HIS A 50 -5.41 10.63 -3.33
N VAL A 51 -4.11 10.80 -3.08
CA VAL A 51 -3.55 12.12 -2.72
C VAL A 51 -3.55 13.12 -3.88
N GLU A 52 -3.69 12.67 -5.11
CA GLU A 52 -3.77 13.55 -6.27
C GLU A 52 -5.21 13.89 -6.66
N LEU A 53 -6.20 13.32 -5.97
CA LEU A 53 -7.63 13.52 -6.28
C LEU A 53 -8.33 14.21 -5.12
N GLU A 54 -9.47 14.82 -5.42
CA GLU A 54 -10.34 15.44 -4.41
C GLU A 54 -11.31 14.43 -3.78
N ALA A 55 -11.18 13.16 -4.12
CA ALA A 55 -12.08 12.12 -3.64
C ALA A 55 -11.94 11.90 -2.14
N ALA A 56 -13.05 11.59 -1.49
CA ALA A 56 -13.06 11.23 -0.07
C ALA A 56 -12.43 9.85 0.14
N GLU A 57 -12.10 9.56 1.41
CA GLU A 57 -11.64 8.24 1.81
C GLU A 57 -12.64 7.16 1.36
N THR A 58 -12.12 6.04 0.88
CA THR A 58 -12.92 4.87 0.55
C THR A 58 -12.40 3.66 1.30
N THR A 59 -13.26 2.66 1.46
CA THR A 59 -12.88 1.38 2.04
C THR A 59 -12.76 0.35 0.94
N ASP A 60 -11.57 -0.27 0.83
CA ASP A 60 -11.32 -1.32 -0.14
C ASP A 60 -10.56 -2.45 0.55
N ALA A 61 -11.24 -3.58 0.74
CA ALA A 61 -10.70 -4.70 1.51
C ALA A 61 -9.48 -5.38 0.86
N ASP A 62 -9.24 -5.13 -0.42
CA ASP A 62 -8.17 -5.78 -1.17
C ASP A 62 -6.95 -4.89 -1.37
N THR A 63 -6.90 -3.70 -0.76
CA THR A 63 -5.76 -2.80 -0.84
C THR A 63 -4.74 -3.10 0.26
N LEU A 64 -4.42 -2.16 1.13
CA LEU A 64 -3.55 -2.44 2.27
C LEU A 64 -4.36 -3.14 3.35
N THR A 65 -4.05 -4.40 3.62
CA THR A 65 -4.86 -5.25 4.48
C THR A 65 -4.43 -5.23 5.94
N SER A 66 -3.16 -4.90 6.21
CA SER A 66 -2.68 -4.76 7.58
C SER A 66 -1.40 -3.93 7.65
N PHE A 67 -1.22 -3.27 8.79
CA PHE A 67 0.07 -2.68 9.19
C PHE A 67 0.74 -3.69 10.12
N ASP A 68 1.93 -4.15 9.75
CA ASP A 68 2.62 -5.21 10.49
C ASP A 68 3.80 -4.64 11.28
N SER A 69 4.37 -5.45 12.17
CA SER A 69 5.46 -4.98 13.06
C SER A 69 6.71 -4.52 12.30
N ASP A 70 6.92 -5.01 11.08
CA ASP A 70 8.05 -4.60 10.24
C ASP A 70 7.64 -4.50 8.78
N GLY A 71 6.47 -3.95 8.52
CA GLY A 71 6.01 -3.78 7.15
C GLY A 71 4.51 -3.67 7.04
N PHE A 72 3.97 -4.17 5.95
CA PHE A 72 2.54 -4.12 5.67
C PHE A 72 2.15 -5.25 4.72
N ALA A 73 0.87 -5.54 4.66
CA ALA A 73 0.34 -6.56 3.75
C ALA A 73 -0.64 -5.94 2.75
N LEU A 74 -0.65 -6.49 1.55
CA LEU A 74 -1.49 -6.03 0.44
C LEU A 74 -2.41 -7.16 -0.01
N GLY A 75 -3.62 -6.79 -0.44
CA GLY A 75 -4.55 -7.71 -1.08
C GLY A 75 -4.35 -7.74 -2.60
N ALA A 76 -5.38 -8.11 -3.33
CA ALA A 76 -5.28 -8.35 -4.77
C ALA A 76 -5.66 -7.16 -5.66
N ASP A 77 -5.93 -5.98 -5.08
CA ASP A 77 -6.35 -4.81 -5.85
C ASP A 77 -5.24 -4.38 -6.82
N VAL A 78 -5.63 -4.11 -8.06
CA VAL A 78 -4.68 -3.76 -9.13
C VAL A 78 -3.90 -2.47 -8.85
N GLN A 79 -4.44 -1.57 -8.05
CA GLN A 79 -3.76 -0.33 -7.71
C GLN A 79 -2.51 -0.55 -6.86
N VAL A 80 -2.46 -1.65 -6.13
CA VAL A 80 -1.37 -1.92 -5.20
C VAL A 80 -0.65 -3.24 -5.46
N ASN A 81 -1.24 -4.17 -6.21
CA ASN A 81 -0.67 -5.51 -6.33
C ASN A 81 -0.98 -6.19 -7.67
N THR A 82 -0.69 -5.54 -8.79
CA THR A 82 -0.79 -6.18 -10.10
C THR A 82 0.45 -7.02 -10.35
N ASN A 83 0.25 -8.29 -10.69
CA ASN A 83 1.35 -9.19 -11.02
C ASN A 83 2.15 -8.62 -12.21
N THR A 84 3.46 -8.69 -12.12
CA THR A 84 4.46 -8.22 -13.10
C THR A 84 4.61 -6.70 -13.20
N GLU A 85 3.76 -5.90 -12.58
CA GLU A 85 3.93 -4.45 -12.54
C GLU A 85 4.78 -4.01 -11.36
N LYS A 86 5.45 -2.87 -11.50
CA LYS A 86 6.36 -2.34 -10.50
C LYS A 86 5.73 -1.22 -9.71
N TYR A 87 6.02 -1.17 -8.42
CA TYR A 87 5.46 -0.19 -7.51
C TYR A 87 6.56 0.51 -6.74
N VAL A 88 6.23 1.69 -6.22
CA VAL A 88 7.04 2.35 -5.20
C VAL A 88 6.16 2.55 -3.98
N ALA A 89 6.74 2.36 -2.80
CA ALA A 89 6.05 2.60 -1.54
C ALA A 89 6.94 3.45 -0.66
N TRP A 90 6.39 4.55 -0.16
CA TRP A 90 7.04 5.38 0.85
C TRP A 90 6.40 5.08 2.19
N CYS A 91 7.22 4.80 3.19
CA CYS A 91 6.76 4.43 4.51
C CYS A 91 7.35 5.35 5.56
N TRP A 92 6.52 5.83 6.46
CA TRP A 92 6.96 6.68 7.55
C TRP A 92 6.48 6.14 8.89
N LYS A 93 7.27 6.37 9.90
CA LYS A 93 6.88 6.13 11.29
C LYS A 93 6.87 7.47 12.04
N GLU A 94 5.82 7.67 12.79
CA GLU A 94 5.67 8.86 13.61
C GLU A 94 6.70 8.92 14.75
#